data_25fd2ea55b0d290d9d5e702c9020c822
#
_entry.id   25fd2ea55b0d290d9d5e702c9020c822
#
_cell.length_a   1.000
_cell.length_b   1.000
_cell.length_c   1.000
_cell.angle_alpha   90.00
_cell.angle_beta   90.00
_cell.angle_gamma   90.00
#
_symmetry.space_group_name_H-M   'P 1'
#
loop_
_entity.id
_entity.type
_entity.pdbx_description
1 polymer ?
#
loop_
_entity_poly.entity_id
_entity_poly.type
_entity_poly.pdbx_seq_one_letter_code
_entity_poly.pdbx_strand_id
1 'polypeptide(L)'
;KRTTKSLKNFYKISTISTKKLYFKKTIRDAVKDVDLIQENVPENEKIKKKIVKEISKWSKPNAIIASSSSGLLPSRIQSACKNPSRFIIAHPFNPVYLLPLVEIVKGKKTKLNFIKKSEIFYRSLGMIPLIVKKEVEGYLSDRLQESMWRESLHIINENIASTDDLDKAIIHGPGLRWSLMGTFLTFHLAGGKQGMRHMLNQ
;
A
#
# COMPACT_ATOMS: atom_id res chain seq x y z
N LYS A 1 -3.56 -21.47 -1.67
CA LYS A 1 -3.71 -22.43 -0.54
C LYS A 1 -3.29 -21.81 0.81
N ARG A 2 -2.10 -21.15 0.93
CA ARG A 2 -1.67 -20.51 2.20
C ARG A 2 -2.64 -19.43 2.66
N THR A 3 -2.97 -18.47 1.79
CA THR A 3 -3.89 -17.36 2.10
C THR A 3 -5.28 -17.86 2.52
N THR A 4 -5.81 -18.90 1.84
CA THR A 4 -7.11 -19.50 2.19
C THR A 4 -7.09 -20.11 3.60
N LYS A 5 -5.98 -20.77 3.97
CA LYS A 5 -5.80 -21.34 5.31
C LYS A 5 -5.72 -20.25 6.38
N SER A 6 -4.92 -19.20 6.13
CA SER A 6 -4.76 -18.06 7.05
C SER A 6 -6.08 -17.32 7.27
N LEU A 7 -6.85 -17.04 6.21
CA LEU A 7 -8.16 -16.40 6.30
C LEU A 7 -9.15 -17.23 7.11
N LYS A 8 -9.20 -18.55 6.88
CA LYS A 8 -10.05 -19.46 7.66
C LYS A 8 -9.73 -19.42 9.14
N ASN A 9 -8.45 -19.52 9.48
CA ASN A 9 -8.01 -19.53 10.88
C ASN A 9 -8.26 -18.19 11.56
N PHE A 10 -7.97 -17.09 10.88
CA PHE A 10 -8.08 -15.75 11.45
C PHE A 10 -9.52 -15.30 11.64
N TYR A 11 -10.37 -15.47 10.63
CA TYR A 11 -11.77 -15.06 10.68
C TYR A 11 -12.71 -16.15 11.21
N LYS A 12 -12.19 -17.31 11.64
CA LYS A 12 -12.96 -18.47 12.13
C LYS A 12 -14.07 -18.92 11.16
N ILE A 13 -13.88 -18.75 9.85
CA ILE A 13 -14.84 -19.14 8.83
C ILE A 13 -14.56 -20.56 8.35
N SER A 14 -15.62 -21.39 8.32
CA SER A 14 -15.53 -22.81 7.92
C SER A 14 -15.16 -23.00 6.46
N THR A 15 -15.68 -22.14 5.57
CA THR A 15 -15.50 -22.29 4.13
C THR A 15 -15.21 -20.95 3.45
N ILE A 16 -14.26 -20.95 2.51
CA ILE A 16 -14.01 -19.84 1.57
C ILE A 16 -14.32 -20.37 0.17
N SER A 17 -15.30 -19.78 -0.49
CA SER A 17 -15.62 -20.13 -1.85
C SER A 17 -14.54 -19.62 -2.81
N THR A 18 -14.00 -20.54 -3.62
CA THR A 18 -13.10 -20.22 -4.75
C THR A 18 -13.78 -20.34 -6.09
N LYS A 19 -15.12 -20.50 -6.12
CA LYS A 19 -15.89 -20.70 -7.35
C LYS A 19 -15.74 -19.58 -8.39
N LYS A 20 -15.41 -18.35 -7.92
CA LYS A 20 -15.18 -17.18 -8.79
C LYS A 20 -13.69 -16.92 -9.07
N LEU A 21 -12.79 -17.83 -8.69
CA LEU A 21 -11.36 -17.71 -8.95
C LEU A 21 -11.00 -18.48 -10.22
N TYR A 22 -10.59 -17.75 -11.25
CA TYR A 22 -10.23 -18.31 -12.55
C TYR A 22 -8.75 -18.10 -12.84
N PHE A 23 -8.06 -19.16 -13.24
CA PHE A 23 -6.67 -19.10 -13.69
C PHE A 23 -6.63 -19.03 -15.21
N LYS A 24 -5.85 -18.12 -15.75
CA LYS A 24 -5.62 -17.95 -17.19
C LYS A 24 -4.18 -18.26 -17.55
N LYS A 25 -3.96 -18.83 -18.73
CA LYS A 25 -2.60 -19.21 -19.20
C LYS A 25 -1.81 -18.00 -19.72
N THR A 26 -2.49 -16.96 -20.20
CA THR A 26 -1.85 -15.78 -20.79
C THR A 26 -2.31 -14.49 -20.11
N ILE A 27 -1.48 -13.46 -20.13
CA ILE A 27 -1.84 -12.12 -19.66
C ILE A 27 -3.04 -11.60 -20.46
N ARG A 28 -3.04 -11.76 -21.78
CA ARG A 28 -4.16 -11.37 -22.66
C ARG A 28 -5.50 -11.89 -22.15
N ASP A 29 -5.57 -13.19 -21.90
CA ASP A 29 -6.84 -13.83 -21.48
C ASP A 29 -7.25 -13.44 -20.05
N ALA A 30 -6.27 -13.07 -19.22
CA ALA A 30 -6.54 -12.61 -17.87
C ALA A 30 -7.08 -11.17 -17.82
N VAL A 31 -6.66 -10.29 -18.76
CA VAL A 31 -6.90 -8.85 -18.64
C VAL A 31 -7.88 -8.24 -19.64
N LYS A 32 -8.28 -8.97 -20.70
CA LYS A 32 -9.07 -8.43 -21.82
C LYS A 32 -10.47 -7.95 -21.43
N ASP A 33 -11.10 -8.56 -20.42
CA ASP A 33 -12.51 -8.34 -20.08
C ASP A 33 -12.72 -7.77 -18.66
N VAL A 34 -11.65 -7.38 -17.96
CA VAL A 34 -11.71 -6.90 -16.57
C VAL A 34 -11.70 -5.36 -16.48
N ASP A 35 -12.14 -4.83 -15.35
CA ASP A 35 -12.23 -3.40 -15.10
C ASP A 35 -11.08 -2.87 -14.23
N LEU A 36 -10.43 -3.76 -13.47
CA LEU A 36 -9.22 -3.46 -12.69
C LEU A 36 -8.23 -4.63 -12.78
N ILE A 37 -6.97 -4.30 -12.93
CA ILE A 37 -5.85 -5.24 -12.93
C ILE A 37 -4.91 -4.82 -11.79
N GLN A 38 -4.61 -5.75 -10.87
CA GLN A 38 -3.62 -5.58 -9.83
C GLN A 38 -2.35 -6.34 -10.21
N GLU A 39 -1.29 -5.66 -10.57
CA GLU A 39 0.01 -6.22 -10.87
C GLU A 39 0.79 -6.44 -9.59
N ASN A 40 1.31 -7.66 -9.38
CA ASN A 40 2.02 -8.10 -8.18
C ASN A 40 3.31 -8.87 -8.52
N VAL A 41 3.97 -8.54 -9.64
CA VAL A 41 5.27 -9.16 -9.95
C VAL A 41 6.38 -8.62 -9.03
N PRO A 42 7.54 -9.30 -8.93
CA PRO A 42 8.63 -8.87 -8.06
C PRO A 42 9.00 -7.39 -8.21
N GLU A 43 9.50 -6.78 -7.15
CA GLU A 43 9.88 -5.36 -7.09
C GLU A 43 11.14 -5.08 -7.92
N ASN A 44 10.94 -5.10 -9.25
CA ASN A 44 11.96 -4.84 -10.25
C ASN A 44 11.36 -4.00 -11.39
N GLU A 45 11.90 -2.81 -11.60
CA GLU A 45 11.37 -1.84 -12.56
C GLU A 45 11.31 -2.40 -13.99
N LYS A 46 12.32 -3.14 -14.42
CA LYS A 46 12.37 -3.73 -15.77
C LYS A 46 11.26 -4.77 -15.96
N ILE A 47 11.08 -5.65 -14.97
CA ILE A 47 10.03 -6.68 -14.98
C ILE A 47 8.66 -6.02 -14.98
N LYS A 48 8.41 -5.07 -14.06
CA LYS A 48 7.14 -4.34 -13.97
C LYS A 48 6.81 -3.60 -15.26
N LYS A 49 7.76 -2.89 -15.86
CA LYS A 49 7.58 -2.23 -17.16
C LYS A 49 7.21 -3.21 -18.27
N LYS A 50 7.88 -4.36 -18.36
CA LYS A 50 7.56 -5.41 -19.33
C LYS A 50 6.12 -5.91 -19.18
N ILE A 51 5.72 -6.24 -17.96
CA ILE A 51 4.39 -6.77 -17.65
C ILE A 51 3.30 -5.70 -17.86
N VAL A 52 3.52 -4.48 -17.39
CA VAL A 52 2.57 -3.36 -17.55
C VAL A 52 2.38 -2.99 -19.02
N LYS A 53 3.45 -3.04 -19.84
CA LYS A 53 3.35 -2.88 -21.30
C LYS A 53 2.43 -3.93 -21.91
N GLU A 54 2.60 -5.20 -21.54
CA GLU A 54 1.77 -6.30 -22.01
C GLU A 54 0.31 -6.16 -21.54
N ILE A 55 0.07 -5.90 -20.27
CA ILE A 55 -1.25 -5.62 -19.69
C ILE A 55 -1.94 -4.48 -20.45
N SER A 56 -1.25 -3.37 -20.65
CA SER A 56 -1.81 -2.16 -21.28
C SER A 56 -2.18 -2.36 -22.75
N LYS A 57 -1.55 -3.32 -23.43
CA LYS A 57 -1.84 -3.71 -24.81
C LYS A 57 -3.19 -4.41 -24.93
N TRP A 58 -3.54 -5.26 -24.00
CA TRP A 58 -4.67 -6.18 -24.10
C TRP A 58 -5.88 -5.81 -23.25
N SER A 59 -5.72 -5.00 -22.24
CA SER A 59 -6.82 -4.58 -21.37
C SER A 59 -7.69 -3.49 -21.98
N LYS A 60 -8.96 -3.44 -21.57
CA LYS A 60 -9.91 -2.41 -21.98
C LYS A 60 -9.34 -1.00 -21.79
N PRO A 61 -9.68 -0.03 -22.65
CA PRO A 61 -9.21 1.36 -22.52
C PRO A 61 -9.52 2.01 -21.16
N ASN A 62 -10.63 1.62 -20.56
CA ASN A 62 -11.13 2.17 -19.29
C ASN A 62 -10.75 1.33 -18.05
N ALA A 63 -10.09 0.18 -18.25
CA ALA A 63 -9.64 -0.64 -17.14
C ALA A 63 -8.51 0.07 -16.37
N ILE A 64 -8.56 0.03 -15.05
CA ILE A 64 -7.51 0.54 -14.18
C ILE A 64 -6.35 -0.46 -14.19
N ILE A 65 -5.13 0.04 -14.36
CA ILE A 65 -3.91 -0.74 -14.15
C ILE A 65 -3.25 -0.25 -12.88
N ALA A 66 -3.32 -1.06 -11.84
CA ALA A 66 -2.73 -0.81 -10.54
C ALA A 66 -1.49 -1.70 -10.34
N SER A 67 -0.40 -1.16 -9.82
CA SER A 67 0.76 -1.93 -9.40
C SER A 67 0.88 -1.91 -7.87
N SER A 68 1.26 -3.04 -7.29
CA SER A 68 1.52 -3.16 -5.84
C SER A 68 2.95 -2.78 -5.46
N SER A 69 3.66 -2.07 -6.32
CA SER A 69 5.02 -1.59 -6.00
C SER A 69 5.03 -0.83 -4.68
N SER A 70 6.03 -1.10 -3.83
CA SER A 70 6.20 -0.44 -2.53
C SER A 70 7.14 0.75 -2.56
N GLY A 71 8.04 0.83 -3.55
CA GLY A 71 9.06 1.89 -3.60
C GLY A 71 9.18 2.64 -4.91
N LEU A 72 8.89 1.98 -6.03
CA LEU A 72 9.13 2.55 -7.36
C LEU A 72 8.14 3.68 -7.69
N LEU A 73 8.65 4.78 -8.25
CA LEU A 73 7.83 5.89 -8.67
C LEU A 73 6.82 5.47 -9.75
N PRO A 74 5.52 5.76 -9.58
CA PRO A 74 4.51 5.41 -10.58
C PRO A 74 4.82 5.97 -11.97
N SER A 75 5.39 7.17 -12.08
CA SER A 75 5.78 7.76 -13.37
C SER A 75 6.81 6.94 -14.13
N ARG A 76 7.71 6.22 -13.45
CA ARG A 76 8.72 5.36 -14.07
C ARG A 76 8.07 4.12 -14.71
N ILE A 77 7.17 3.45 -13.99
CA ILE A 77 6.47 2.26 -14.49
C ILE A 77 5.44 2.65 -15.55
N GLN A 78 4.69 3.72 -15.31
CA GLN A 78 3.67 4.30 -16.19
C GLN A 78 4.19 4.57 -17.59
N SER A 79 5.49 4.90 -17.75
CA SER A 79 6.12 5.17 -19.04
C SER A 79 5.99 4.01 -20.04
N ALA A 80 5.81 2.79 -19.56
CA ALA A 80 5.63 1.59 -20.38
C ALA A 80 4.18 1.35 -20.82
N CYS A 81 3.21 2.08 -20.28
CA CYS A 81 1.80 1.92 -20.64
C CYS A 81 1.49 2.53 -22.01
N LYS A 82 0.73 1.83 -22.84
CA LYS A 82 0.15 2.37 -24.07
C LYS A 82 -0.77 3.57 -23.78
N ASN A 83 -1.58 3.48 -22.71
CA ASN A 83 -2.38 4.58 -22.18
C ASN A 83 -2.01 4.80 -20.72
N PRO A 84 -1.05 5.69 -20.41
CA PRO A 84 -0.55 5.91 -19.06
C PRO A 84 -1.53 6.62 -18.14
N SER A 85 -2.59 7.23 -18.67
CA SER A 85 -3.55 8.01 -17.87
C SER A 85 -4.35 7.16 -16.85
N ARG A 86 -4.40 5.85 -17.06
CA ARG A 86 -5.13 4.87 -16.24
C ARG A 86 -4.26 4.03 -15.32
N PHE A 87 -2.95 4.31 -15.32
CA PHE A 87 -2.00 3.62 -14.44
C PHE A 87 -1.90 4.33 -13.09
N ILE A 88 -1.90 3.55 -12.02
CA ILE A 88 -1.69 3.97 -10.64
C ILE A 88 -0.76 3.00 -9.92
N ILE A 89 -0.19 3.43 -8.82
CA ILE A 89 0.18 2.52 -7.75
C ILE A 89 -1.04 2.35 -6.84
N ALA A 90 -1.31 1.11 -6.46
CA ALA A 90 -2.19 0.77 -5.35
C ALA A 90 -1.42 -0.22 -4.46
N HIS A 91 -0.77 0.31 -3.47
CA HIS A 91 0.13 -0.38 -2.56
C HIS A 91 -0.61 -0.84 -1.32
N PRO A 92 -1.02 -2.13 -1.22
CA PRO A 92 -1.62 -2.67 -0.02
C PRO A 92 -0.54 -2.96 1.01
N PHE A 93 -0.85 -2.74 2.28
CA PHE A 93 0.07 -3.03 3.37
C PHE A 93 0.00 -4.49 3.79
N ASN A 94 1.14 -5.12 4.01
CA ASN A 94 1.21 -6.52 4.43
C ASN A 94 1.12 -6.66 5.97
N PRO A 95 0.41 -7.69 6.44
CA PRO A 95 -0.37 -8.68 5.70
C PRO A 95 -1.74 -8.14 5.26
N VAL A 96 -2.00 -8.19 3.96
CA VAL A 96 -3.19 -7.55 3.32
C VAL A 96 -4.54 -8.00 3.90
N TYR A 97 -4.62 -9.20 4.47
CA TYR A 97 -5.83 -9.73 5.09
C TYR A 97 -6.04 -9.25 6.53
N LEU A 98 -5.09 -8.52 7.12
CA LEU A 98 -5.17 -7.92 8.45
C LEU A 98 -5.20 -6.39 8.38
N LEU A 99 -4.36 -5.82 7.52
CA LEU A 99 -4.16 -4.39 7.42
C LEU A 99 -4.98 -3.84 6.24
N PRO A 100 -5.99 -3.02 6.50
CA PRO A 100 -6.90 -2.54 5.45
C PRO A 100 -6.31 -1.42 4.58
N LEU A 101 -5.14 -0.87 4.93
CA LEU A 101 -4.56 0.25 4.22
C LEU A 101 -4.20 -0.11 2.77
N VAL A 102 -4.55 0.76 1.83
CA VAL A 102 -4.01 0.78 0.47
C VAL A 102 -3.64 2.20 0.07
N GLU A 103 -2.37 2.43 -0.21
CA GLU A 103 -1.90 3.73 -0.70
C GLU A 103 -2.13 3.83 -2.20
N ILE A 104 -2.87 4.85 -2.63
CA ILE A 104 -3.12 5.13 -4.05
C ILE A 104 -2.25 6.31 -4.47
N VAL A 105 -1.28 6.05 -5.35
CA VAL A 105 -0.32 7.04 -5.81
C VAL A 105 -0.46 7.26 -7.31
N LYS A 106 -0.67 8.51 -7.70
CA LYS A 106 -0.74 8.89 -9.12
C LYS A 106 0.66 9.12 -9.71
N GLY A 107 0.87 8.70 -10.95
CA GLY A 107 2.00 9.15 -11.75
C GLY A 107 1.68 10.48 -12.46
N LYS A 108 2.68 11.09 -13.09
CA LYS A 108 2.56 12.40 -13.77
C LYS A 108 1.47 12.45 -14.85
N LYS A 109 1.18 11.32 -15.49
CA LYS A 109 0.17 11.21 -16.56
C LYS A 109 -1.17 10.62 -16.10
N THR A 110 -1.32 10.26 -14.82
CA THR A 110 -2.55 9.66 -14.31
C THR A 110 -3.67 10.70 -14.25
N LYS A 111 -4.83 10.40 -14.83
CA LYS A 111 -6.02 11.25 -14.75
C LYS A 111 -6.77 11.03 -13.43
N LEU A 112 -7.31 12.10 -12.85
CA LEU A 112 -7.99 12.08 -11.56
C LEU A 112 -9.23 11.17 -11.50
N ASN A 113 -9.93 10.98 -12.63
CA ASN A 113 -11.06 10.07 -12.68
C ASN A 113 -10.68 8.61 -12.37
N PHE A 114 -9.45 8.17 -12.72
CA PHE A 114 -8.97 6.83 -12.39
C PHE A 114 -8.61 6.70 -10.90
N ILE A 115 -8.11 7.79 -10.28
CA ILE A 115 -7.89 7.83 -8.82
C ILE A 115 -9.22 7.66 -8.08
N LYS A 116 -10.26 8.46 -8.44
CA LYS A 116 -11.60 8.36 -7.84
C LYS A 116 -12.22 6.97 -8.00
N LYS A 117 -12.13 6.40 -9.20
CA LYS A 117 -12.62 5.03 -9.46
C LYS A 117 -11.89 3.99 -8.61
N SER A 118 -10.57 4.12 -8.47
CA SER A 118 -9.77 3.22 -7.64
C SER A 118 -10.14 3.34 -6.17
N GLU A 119 -10.31 4.54 -5.66
CA GLU A 119 -10.76 4.78 -4.29
C GLU A 119 -12.09 4.09 -4.00
N ILE A 120 -13.09 4.27 -4.88
CA ILE A 120 -14.40 3.62 -4.75
C ILE A 120 -14.24 2.09 -4.76
N PHE A 121 -13.42 1.57 -5.68
CA PHE A 121 -13.19 0.13 -5.80
C PHE A 121 -12.58 -0.46 -4.53
N TYR A 122 -11.46 0.10 -4.03
CA TYR A 122 -10.81 -0.44 -2.83
C TYR A 122 -11.66 -0.28 -1.58
N ARG A 123 -12.45 0.80 -1.45
CA ARG A 123 -13.46 0.94 -0.38
C ARG A 123 -14.51 -0.17 -0.45
N SER A 124 -14.97 -0.55 -1.64
CA SER A 124 -15.96 -1.64 -1.79
C SER A 124 -15.43 -3.01 -1.37
N LEU A 125 -14.10 -3.17 -1.30
CA LEU A 125 -13.43 -4.37 -0.77
C LEU A 125 -13.20 -4.31 0.76
N GLY A 126 -13.67 -3.28 1.45
CA GLY A 126 -13.43 -3.07 2.88
C GLY A 126 -12.05 -2.50 3.20
N MET A 127 -11.29 -2.04 2.18
CA MET A 127 -10.00 -1.40 2.40
C MET A 127 -10.15 0.09 2.71
N ILE A 128 -9.08 0.67 3.27
CA ILE A 128 -8.97 2.12 3.56
C ILE A 128 -7.99 2.73 2.56
N PRO A 129 -8.46 3.29 1.43
CA PRO A 129 -7.59 3.93 0.46
C PRO A 129 -7.07 5.27 0.97
N LEU A 130 -5.76 5.45 0.92
CA LEU A 130 -5.04 6.68 1.25
C LEU A 130 -4.49 7.30 -0.05
N ILE A 131 -5.01 8.46 -0.43
CA ILE A 131 -4.58 9.15 -1.64
C ILE A 131 -3.30 9.93 -1.36
N VAL A 132 -2.20 9.51 -1.96
CA VAL A 132 -0.91 10.22 -1.86
C VAL A 132 -0.88 11.35 -2.89
N LYS A 133 -0.77 12.57 -2.42
CA LYS A 133 -0.90 13.80 -3.25
C LYS A 133 0.20 13.93 -4.30
N LYS A 134 1.43 13.50 -3.99
CA LYS A 134 2.62 13.60 -4.85
C LYS A 134 3.40 12.29 -4.79
N GLU A 135 3.87 11.80 -5.94
CA GLU A 135 4.73 10.61 -5.97
C GLU A 135 6.05 10.88 -5.24
N VAL A 136 6.45 9.92 -4.43
CA VAL A 136 7.72 9.90 -3.69
C VAL A 136 8.12 8.44 -3.51
N GLU A 137 9.40 8.14 -3.50
CA GLU A 137 9.91 6.79 -3.26
C GLU A 137 9.53 6.31 -1.85
N GLY A 138 9.00 5.07 -1.71
CA GLY A 138 8.52 4.53 -0.44
C GLY A 138 7.19 5.14 0.06
N TYR A 139 6.55 5.98 -0.73
CA TYR A 139 5.25 6.63 -0.44
C TYR A 139 5.17 7.24 0.97
N LEU A 140 4.13 6.98 1.76
CA LEU A 140 4.02 7.54 3.11
C LEU A 140 4.37 6.51 4.20
N SER A 141 3.74 5.33 4.13
CA SER A 141 3.82 4.35 5.21
C SER A 141 5.20 3.71 5.31
N ASP A 142 5.81 3.32 4.17
CA ASP A 142 7.16 2.77 4.17
C ASP A 142 8.20 3.81 4.59
N ARG A 143 8.02 5.09 4.22
CA ARG A 143 8.91 6.17 4.68
C ARG A 143 8.86 6.38 6.19
N LEU A 144 7.67 6.33 6.79
CA LEU A 144 7.53 6.42 8.25
C LEU A 144 8.15 5.21 8.94
N GLN A 145 7.91 4.02 8.41
CA GLN A 145 8.49 2.78 8.90
C GLN A 145 10.01 2.77 8.79
N GLU A 146 10.57 3.23 7.67
CA GLU A 146 12.00 3.36 7.45
C GLU A 146 12.65 4.35 8.43
N SER A 147 11.99 5.45 8.75
CA SER A 147 12.50 6.42 9.72
C SER A 147 12.65 5.78 11.11
N MET A 148 11.65 5.02 11.54
CA MET A 148 11.70 4.28 12.80
C MET A 148 12.75 3.18 12.77
N TRP A 149 12.88 2.46 11.64
CA TRP A 149 13.89 1.42 11.46
C TRP A 149 15.31 1.97 11.57
N ARG A 150 15.61 3.08 10.88
CA ARG A 150 16.92 3.73 10.95
C ARG A 150 17.29 4.18 12.36
N GLU A 151 16.35 4.79 13.08
CA GLU A 151 16.56 5.18 14.47
C GLU A 151 16.83 3.97 15.36
N SER A 152 16.08 2.90 15.19
CA SER A 152 16.30 1.65 15.92
C SER A 152 17.71 1.09 15.69
N LEU A 153 18.22 1.14 14.46
CA LEU A 153 19.58 0.71 14.14
C LEU A 153 20.65 1.59 14.81
N HIS A 154 20.42 2.90 14.88
CA HIS A 154 21.32 3.83 15.60
C HIS A 154 21.40 3.51 17.10
N ILE A 155 20.26 3.32 17.75
CA ILE A 155 20.17 2.98 19.17
C ILE A 155 20.94 1.67 19.48
N ILE A 156 20.80 0.67 18.60
CA ILE A 156 21.55 -0.60 18.75
C ILE A 156 23.06 -0.40 18.54
N ASN A 157 23.42 0.34 17.49
CA ASN A 157 24.83 0.59 17.17
C ASN A 157 25.58 1.34 18.30
N GLU A 158 24.88 2.19 19.02
CA GLU A 158 25.39 2.93 20.16
C GLU A 158 25.30 2.15 21.49
N ASN A 159 24.87 0.88 21.45
CA ASN A 159 24.70 0.01 22.62
C ASN A 159 23.77 0.57 23.70
N ILE A 160 22.77 1.39 23.31
CA ILE A 160 21.80 1.98 24.24
C ILE A 160 20.76 0.95 24.64
N ALA A 161 20.32 0.07 23.71
CA ALA A 161 19.31 -0.96 23.94
C ALA A 161 19.53 -2.18 23.05
N SER A 162 18.98 -3.30 23.45
CA SER A 162 18.91 -4.51 22.61
C SER A 162 17.74 -4.44 21.62
N THR A 163 17.74 -5.32 20.62
CA THR A 163 16.59 -5.48 19.69
C THR A 163 15.30 -5.83 20.43
N ASP A 164 15.38 -6.68 21.45
CA ASP A 164 14.23 -7.10 22.28
C ASP A 164 13.66 -5.92 23.09
N ASP A 165 14.53 -5.04 23.60
CA ASP A 165 14.09 -3.84 24.33
C ASP A 165 13.37 -2.86 23.41
N LEU A 166 13.86 -2.69 22.18
CA LEU A 166 13.20 -1.82 21.18
C LEU A 166 11.85 -2.37 20.75
N ASP A 167 11.75 -3.69 20.51
CA ASP A 167 10.46 -4.32 20.20
C ASP A 167 9.47 -4.14 21.36
N LYS A 168 9.89 -4.34 22.61
CA LYS A 168 9.06 -4.11 23.80
C LYS A 168 8.64 -2.65 23.92
N ALA A 169 9.54 -1.71 23.68
CA ALA A 169 9.24 -0.27 23.73
C ALA A 169 8.12 0.10 22.74
N ILE A 170 8.14 -0.45 21.52
CA ILE A 170 7.10 -0.21 20.52
C ILE A 170 5.80 -0.95 20.89
N ILE A 171 5.87 -2.25 21.17
CA ILE A 171 4.68 -3.10 21.38
C ILE A 171 3.88 -2.65 22.62
N HIS A 172 4.57 -2.28 23.70
CA HIS A 172 3.93 -1.88 24.95
C HIS A 172 3.81 -0.37 25.15
N GLY A 173 4.40 0.42 24.25
CA GLY A 173 4.41 1.87 24.28
C GLY A 173 3.59 2.49 23.12
N PRO A 174 4.21 3.29 22.26
CA PRO A 174 3.51 4.08 21.25
C PRO A 174 2.76 3.23 20.24
N GLY A 175 3.19 2.01 19.95
CA GLY A 175 2.54 1.11 18.98
C GLY A 175 1.10 0.76 19.35
N LEU A 176 0.79 0.59 20.64
CA LEU A 176 -0.58 0.35 21.11
C LEU A 176 -1.53 1.50 20.75
N ARG A 177 -1.10 2.74 20.97
CA ARG A 177 -1.96 3.89 20.68
C ARG A 177 -2.01 4.24 19.19
N TRP A 178 -1.01 3.88 18.40
CA TRP A 178 -1.04 4.09 16.95
C TRP A 178 -2.13 3.30 16.24
N SER A 179 -2.62 2.23 16.84
CA SER A 179 -3.79 1.53 16.32
C SER A 179 -5.10 2.32 16.46
N LEU A 180 -5.11 3.31 17.37
CA LEU A 180 -6.28 4.15 17.68
C LEU A 180 -6.13 5.57 17.12
N MET A 181 -4.92 6.11 17.12
CA MET A 181 -4.65 7.48 16.67
C MET A 181 -3.25 7.63 16.07
N GLY A 182 -3.13 8.41 15.02
CA GLY A 182 -1.85 8.72 14.38
C GLY A 182 -1.01 9.71 15.18
N THR A 183 0.22 9.93 14.73
CA THR A 183 1.22 10.79 15.38
C THR A 183 0.71 12.21 15.62
N PHE A 184 0.13 12.86 14.62
CA PHE A 184 -0.36 14.24 14.76
C PHE A 184 -1.47 14.38 15.79
N LEU A 185 -2.44 13.48 15.81
CA LEU A 185 -3.51 13.51 16.82
C LEU A 185 -2.93 13.26 18.20
N THR A 186 -1.98 12.34 18.34
CA THR A 186 -1.30 12.06 19.61
C THR A 186 -0.67 13.32 20.19
N PHE A 187 0.16 14.03 19.42
CA PHE A 187 0.83 15.24 19.86
C PHE A 187 -0.14 16.42 20.06
N HIS A 188 -1.20 16.49 19.27
CA HIS A 188 -2.23 17.51 19.48
C HIS A 188 -2.91 17.35 20.84
N LEU A 189 -3.29 16.12 21.20
CA LEU A 189 -3.90 15.83 22.50
C LEU A 189 -2.93 16.03 23.66
N ALA A 190 -1.67 15.67 23.49
CA ALA A 190 -0.63 15.90 24.49
C ALA A 190 -0.40 17.40 24.80
N GLY A 191 -0.62 18.29 23.83
CA GLY A 191 -0.54 19.74 24.03
C GLY A 191 -1.73 20.35 24.79
N GLY A 192 -2.70 19.55 25.23
CA GLY A 192 -3.86 19.98 25.99
C GLY A 192 -4.70 21.05 25.28
N LYS A 193 -5.11 22.12 25.99
CA LYS A 193 -5.97 23.17 25.42
C LYS A 193 -5.30 23.94 24.26
N GLN A 194 -3.97 24.01 24.22
CA GLN A 194 -3.22 24.71 23.17
C GLN A 194 -2.86 23.77 21.99
N GLY A 195 -3.06 22.46 22.15
CA GLY A 195 -2.88 21.46 21.10
C GLY A 195 -1.45 21.41 20.53
N MET A 196 -1.36 21.15 19.22
CA MET A 196 -0.08 21.02 18.51
C MET A 196 0.84 22.25 18.65
N ARG A 197 0.28 23.47 18.76
CA ARG A 197 1.08 24.69 18.91
C ARG A 197 1.96 24.65 20.17
N HIS A 198 1.40 24.17 21.27
CA HIS A 198 2.15 24.00 22.52
C HIS A 198 3.29 22.99 22.35
N MET A 199 3.01 21.85 21.74
CA MET A 199 4.00 20.80 21.50
C MET A 199 5.16 21.23 20.59
N LEU A 200 4.90 22.12 19.63
CA LEU A 200 5.95 22.63 18.72
C LEU A 200 6.82 23.73 19.35
N ASN A 201 6.38 24.32 20.46
CA ASN A 201 7.11 25.38 21.18
C ASN A 201 7.93 24.83 22.36
N GLN A 202 7.86 23.56 22.67
CA GLN A 202 8.69 22.83 23.63
C GLN A 202 9.98 22.31 22.99
#